data_fe2678902825e4f68a53059986fe547d
#
_entry.id   fe2678902825e4f68a53059986fe547d
#
_cell.length_a   1.000
_cell.length_b   1.000
_cell.length_c   1.000
_cell.angle_alpha   90.00
_cell.angle_beta   90.00
_cell.angle_gamma   90.00
#
_symmetry.space_group_name_H-M   'P 1'
#
loop_
_entity.id
_entity.type
_entity.pdbx_description
1 polymer ?
#
loop_
_entity_poly.entity_id
_entity_poly.type
_entity_poly.pdbx_seq_one_letter_code
_entity_poly.pdbx_strand_id
1 'polypeptide(L)'
;MSNITDREFKEKISEHIADYANVITVYEKPKDYPDKYVARLFLVNSKVKPTKIFIVKDTLKEIRNQIPAAYIRMNRSAEDDPVIYETYLW
;
A
#
# COMPACT_ATOMS: atom_id res chain seq x y z
N MET A 1 -2.51 -12.83 6.32
CA MET A 1 -3.76 -12.26 6.80
C MET A 1 -3.50 -10.85 7.34
N SER A 2 -4.39 -9.94 7.03
CA SER A 2 -4.32 -8.60 7.57
C SER A 2 -4.60 -8.64 9.06
N ASN A 3 -3.76 -7.97 9.87
CA ASN A 3 -3.89 -7.92 11.31
C ASN A 3 -4.61 -6.67 11.79
N ILE A 4 -5.04 -5.81 10.86
CA ILE A 4 -5.69 -4.56 11.19
C ILE A 4 -7.00 -4.43 10.43
N THR A 5 -7.91 -3.65 10.99
CA THR A 5 -9.18 -3.35 10.34
C THR A 5 -8.97 -2.31 9.23
N ASP A 6 -9.97 -2.18 8.35
CA ASP A 6 -9.96 -1.16 7.31
C ASP A 6 -9.85 0.23 7.92
N ARG A 7 -10.53 0.46 9.03
CA ARG A 7 -10.50 1.73 9.75
C ARG A 7 -9.10 2.04 10.27
N GLU A 8 -8.45 1.06 10.89
CA GLU A 8 -7.09 1.22 11.40
C GLU A 8 -6.11 1.49 10.28
N PHE A 9 -6.23 0.76 9.17
CA PHE A 9 -5.40 0.99 8.00
C PHE A 9 -5.56 2.42 7.51
N LYS A 10 -6.80 2.88 7.35
CA LYS A 10 -7.09 4.22 6.86
C LYS A 10 -6.55 5.30 7.81
N GLU A 11 -6.64 5.08 9.11
CA GLU A 11 -6.07 5.99 10.10
C GLU A 11 -4.56 6.08 9.97
N LYS A 12 -3.89 4.93 9.83
CA LYS A 12 -2.43 4.87 9.72
C LYS A 12 -1.90 5.52 8.45
N ILE A 13 -2.54 5.29 7.32
CA ILE A 13 -2.11 5.88 6.05
C ILE A 13 -2.49 7.35 5.94
N SER A 14 -3.34 7.85 6.84
CA SER A 14 -3.69 9.27 6.90
C SER A 14 -2.79 10.07 7.83
N GLU A 15 -1.90 9.41 8.55
CA GLU A 15 -0.90 10.05 9.39
C GLU A 15 0.35 10.37 8.57
N HIS A 16 0.98 11.49 8.87
CA HIS A 16 2.24 11.87 8.23
C HIS A 16 3.30 12.03 9.32
N ILE A 17 4.26 11.12 9.32
CA ILE A 17 5.36 11.15 10.27
C ILE A 17 6.43 12.08 9.73
N ALA A 18 6.91 13.01 10.58
CA ALA A 18 7.95 13.97 10.18
C ALA A 18 9.16 13.24 9.61
N ASP A 19 9.73 13.78 8.54
CA ASP A 19 10.91 13.27 7.84
C ASP A 19 10.68 11.99 7.03
N TYR A 20 9.44 11.50 6.94
CA TYR A 20 9.10 10.33 6.14
C TYR A 20 8.03 10.66 5.10
N ALA A 21 8.17 10.06 3.93
CA ALA A 21 7.10 10.01 2.96
C ALA A 21 6.34 8.69 3.15
N ASN A 22 5.03 8.74 2.92
CA ASN A 22 4.20 7.54 2.94
C ASN A 22 4.14 6.97 1.53
N VAL A 23 4.46 5.69 1.40
CA VAL A 23 4.35 4.98 0.12
C VAL A 23 3.48 3.76 0.35
N ILE A 24 2.42 3.63 -0.45
CA ILE A 24 1.56 2.45 -0.41
C ILE A 24 1.82 1.66 -1.68
N THR A 25 2.23 0.41 -1.52
CA THR A 25 2.44 -0.49 -2.64
C THR A 25 1.29 -1.48 -2.70
N VAL A 26 0.67 -1.58 -3.88
CA VAL A 26 -0.42 -2.51 -4.12
C VAL A 26 0.11 -3.70 -4.91
N TYR A 27 -0.04 -4.87 -4.34
CA TYR A 27 0.39 -6.13 -4.94
C TYR A 27 -0.80 -6.86 -5.52
N GLU A 28 -0.65 -7.36 -6.73
CA GLU A 28 -1.66 -8.20 -7.39
C GLU A 28 -1.32 -9.66 -7.17
N LYS A 29 -2.18 -10.35 -6.45
CA LYS A 29 -2.07 -11.81 -6.25
C LYS A 29 -0.66 -12.24 -5.83
N PRO A 30 -0.14 -11.66 -4.75
CA PRO A 30 1.19 -12.06 -4.27
C PRO A 30 1.19 -13.50 -3.78
N LYS A 31 2.37 -14.07 -3.63
CA LYS A 31 2.54 -15.46 -3.29
C LYS A 31 1.79 -15.90 -2.03
N ASP A 32 1.74 -15.03 -1.03
CA ASP A 32 1.06 -15.32 0.24
C ASP A 32 -0.47 -15.22 0.12
N TYR A 33 -0.98 -14.54 -0.90
CA TYR A 33 -2.40 -14.31 -1.14
C TYR A 33 -2.70 -14.44 -2.63
N PRO A 34 -2.66 -15.66 -3.18
CA PRO A 34 -2.70 -15.86 -4.63
C PRO A 34 -3.99 -15.45 -5.32
N ASP A 35 -5.07 -15.24 -4.57
CA ASP A 35 -6.37 -14.81 -5.11
C ASP A 35 -6.77 -13.40 -4.67
N LYS A 36 -5.85 -12.67 -4.04
CA LYS A 36 -6.18 -11.40 -3.38
C LYS A 36 -5.28 -10.27 -3.86
N TYR A 37 -5.65 -9.06 -3.47
CA TYR A 37 -4.82 -7.87 -3.61
C TYR A 37 -4.39 -7.42 -2.22
N VAL A 38 -3.17 -6.93 -2.12
CA VAL A 38 -2.60 -6.49 -0.84
C VAL A 38 -2.07 -5.07 -1.00
N ALA A 39 -2.41 -4.19 -0.06
CA ALA A 39 -1.83 -2.85 0.01
C ALA A 39 -1.04 -2.73 1.30
N ARG A 40 0.22 -2.35 1.20
CA ARG A 40 1.12 -2.20 2.34
C ARG A 40 1.72 -0.80 2.38
N LEU A 41 1.77 -0.23 3.58
CA LEU A 41 2.41 1.05 3.83
C LEU A 41 3.91 0.86 4.04
N PHE A 42 4.70 1.70 3.37
CA PHE A 42 6.13 1.85 3.59
C PHE A 42 6.41 3.30 4.00
N LEU A 43 7.36 3.48 4.89
CA LEU A 43 7.84 4.80 5.27
C LEU A 43 9.19 5.01 4.60
N VAL A 44 9.35 6.12 3.89
CA VAL A 44 10.54 6.36 3.08
C VAL A 44 11.17 7.70 3.45
N ASN A 45 12.47 7.69 3.73
CA ASN A 45 13.30 8.88 3.80
C ASN A 45 14.56 8.61 2.97
N SER A 46 15.73 8.56 3.55
CA SER A 46 16.92 8.12 2.85
C SER A 46 16.94 6.61 2.61
N LYS A 47 16.08 5.86 3.32
CA LYS A 47 15.95 4.41 3.22
C LYS A 47 14.48 4.05 3.19
N VAL A 48 14.16 2.91 2.58
CA VAL A 48 12.82 2.35 2.60
C VAL A 48 12.65 1.55 3.89
N LYS A 49 11.61 1.88 4.65
CA LYS A 49 11.31 1.21 5.91
C LYS A 49 9.97 0.49 5.78
N PRO A 50 9.96 -0.83 5.66
CA PRO A 50 8.70 -1.57 5.59
C PRO A 50 7.97 -1.49 6.92
N THR A 51 6.64 -1.52 6.86
CA THR A 51 5.79 -1.58 8.04
C THR A 51 4.99 -2.86 8.02
N LYS A 52 4.32 -3.15 9.14
CA LYS A 52 3.36 -4.25 9.22
C LYS A 52 1.93 -3.77 8.95
N ILE A 53 1.79 -2.58 8.39
CA ILE A 53 0.50 -1.96 8.13
C ILE A 53 0.08 -2.33 6.71
N PHE A 54 -0.84 -3.28 6.59
CA PHE A 54 -1.33 -3.73 5.29
C PHE A 54 -2.76 -4.25 5.40
N ILE A 55 -3.45 -4.24 4.27
CA ILE A 55 -4.79 -4.85 4.14
C ILE A 55 -4.80 -5.80 2.95
N VAL A 56 -5.73 -6.75 3.03
CA VAL A 56 -5.95 -7.74 1.98
C VAL A 56 -7.41 -7.63 1.53
N LYS A 57 -7.63 -7.50 0.23
CA LYS A 57 -8.95 -7.37 -0.35
C LYS A 57 -9.11 -8.28 -1.56
N ASP A 58 -10.35 -8.61 -1.89
CA ASP A 58 -10.66 -9.47 -3.04
C ASP A 58 -10.52 -8.75 -4.37
N THR A 59 -10.70 -7.42 -4.38
CA THR A 59 -10.68 -6.64 -5.62
C THR A 59 -9.80 -5.41 -5.47
N LEU A 60 -9.28 -4.96 -6.61
CA LEU A 60 -8.51 -3.74 -6.69
C LEU A 60 -9.34 -2.51 -6.32
N LYS A 61 -10.61 -2.52 -6.67
CA LYS A 61 -11.53 -1.43 -6.34
C LYS A 61 -11.64 -1.24 -4.82
N GLU A 62 -11.71 -2.32 -4.07
CA GLU A 62 -11.77 -2.26 -2.61
C GLU A 62 -10.48 -1.68 -2.02
N ILE A 63 -9.33 -2.04 -2.59
CA ILE A 63 -8.04 -1.46 -2.20
C ILE A 63 -8.05 0.05 -2.45
N ARG A 64 -8.43 0.47 -3.66
CA ARG A 64 -8.44 1.88 -4.04
C ARG A 64 -9.37 2.72 -3.18
N ASN A 65 -10.48 2.15 -2.75
CA ASN A 65 -11.43 2.84 -1.87
C ASN A 65 -10.85 3.16 -0.50
N GLN A 66 -9.80 2.48 -0.08
CA GLN A 66 -9.15 2.72 1.21
C GLN A 66 -8.08 3.81 1.14
N ILE A 67 -7.64 4.17 -0.05
CA ILE A 67 -6.53 5.12 -0.22
C ILE A 67 -7.08 6.53 -0.42
N PRO A 68 -6.73 7.49 0.47
CA PRO A 68 -7.22 8.87 0.36
C PRO A 68 -6.76 9.56 -0.92
N ALA A 69 -7.56 10.54 -1.35
CA ALA A 69 -7.26 11.34 -2.55
C ALA A 69 -5.97 12.16 -2.43
N ALA A 70 -5.46 12.36 -1.22
CA ALA A 70 -4.18 13.05 -1.02
C ALA A 70 -3.00 12.26 -1.59
N TYR A 71 -3.13 10.95 -1.72
CA TYR A 71 -2.09 10.12 -2.33
C TYR A 71 -2.08 10.29 -3.84
N ILE A 72 -0.89 10.33 -4.42
CA ILE A 72 -0.70 10.41 -5.87
C ILE A 72 -0.35 9.02 -6.37
N ARG A 73 -1.16 8.52 -7.30
CA ARG A 73 -0.89 7.22 -7.93
C ARG A 73 0.26 7.35 -8.92
N MET A 74 1.22 6.46 -8.80
CA MET A 74 2.36 6.38 -9.71
C MET A 74 2.19 5.19 -10.64
N ASN A 75 2.58 5.38 -11.89
CA ASN A 75 2.51 4.32 -12.88
C ASN A 75 3.53 3.22 -12.55
N ARG A 76 3.18 2.00 -12.92
CA ARG A 76 4.05 0.86 -12.79
C ARG A 76 5.30 1.06 -13.64
N SER A 77 6.47 0.82 -13.05
CA SER A 77 7.74 0.84 -13.75
C SER A 77 8.04 -0.54 -14.32
N ALA A 78 8.76 -0.58 -15.44
CA ALA A 78 9.22 -1.85 -16.01
C ALA A 78 10.22 -2.57 -15.09
N GLU A 79 10.82 -1.86 -14.15
CA GLU A 79 11.77 -2.40 -13.18
C GLU A 79 11.08 -2.94 -11.93
N ASP A 80 9.78 -2.67 -11.75
CA ASP A 80 9.04 -3.16 -10.61
C ASP A 80 8.85 -4.68 -10.69
N ASP A 81 8.78 -5.30 -9.53
CA ASP A 81 8.40 -6.69 -9.42
C ASP A 81 7.04 -6.89 -10.11
N PRO A 82 6.87 -7.95 -10.93
CA PRO A 82 5.59 -8.19 -11.62
C PRO A 82 4.36 -8.25 -10.73
N VAL A 83 4.51 -8.57 -9.44
CA VAL A 83 3.38 -8.60 -8.53
C VAL A 83 2.95 -7.21 -8.06
N ILE A 84 3.77 -6.19 -8.26
CA ILE A 84 3.41 -4.81 -7.91
C ILE A 84 2.52 -4.25 -9.01
N TYR A 85 1.29 -3.89 -8.63
CA TYR A 85 0.32 -3.37 -9.59
C TYR A 85 0.31 -1.84 -9.63
N GLU A 86 0.32 -1.21 -8.46
CA GLU A 86 0.29 0.25 -8.32
C GLU A 86 1.12 0.68 -7.13
N THR A 87 1.57 1.93 -7.15
CA THR A 87 2.23 2.56 -6.02
C THR A 87 1.63 3.95 -5.81
N TYR A 88 1.39 4.31 -4.56
CA TYR A 88 0.85 5.61 -4.19
C TYR A 88 1.83 6.33 -3.28
N LEU A 89 2.00 7.63 -3.51
CA LEU A 89 2.94 8.47 -2.76
C LEU A 89 2.24 9.65 -2.11
N TRP A 90 2.55 9.89 -0.86
CA TRP A 90 2.06 11.06 -0.14
C TRP A 90 3.13 11.69 0.73
#